data_a3b99040aa94595b9cdbcd93828c0a84
#
_entry.id   a3b99040aa94595b9cdbcd93828c0a84
#
_cell.length_a   1.000
_cell.length_b   1.000
_cell.length_c   1.000
_cell.angle_alpha   90.00
_cell.angle_beta   90.00
_cell.angle_gamma   90.00
#
_symmetry.space_group_name_H-M   'P 1'
#
loop_
_entity.id
_entity.type
_entity.pdbx_description
1 polymer ?
#
loop_
_entity_poly.entity_id
_entity_poly.type
_entity_poly.pdbx_seq_one_letter_code
_entity_poly.pdbx_strand_id
1 'polypeptide(L)'
;RYVLYAEGDYGQFHIWHKSSDLWVKDLQNDTCYALTDANSNDVDSYHTWSSNGRWIVFSTRRMDGNYTRPFIAYFDKQGKAHKAFCLPQQDPEHNIMLMKSYNVPELTKNAVQVSEQTLRDIIYHTDGDTATYVGEPRTDAITGATMRTER
;
A
#
# COMPACT_ATOMS: atom_id res chain seq x y z
N ARG A 1 -8.72 15.61 9.34
CA ARG A 1 -9.91 15.92 8.55
C ARG A 1 -10.19 14.84 7.52
N TYR A 2 -9.20 14.36 6.79
CA TYR A 2 -9.38 13.42 5.69
C TYR A 2 -8.90 12.02 6.06
N VAL A 3 -9.68 11.01 5.73
CA VAL A 3 -9.27 9.59 5.78
C VAL A 3 -9.12 9.10 4.34
N LEU A 4 -7.96 8.56 4.02
CA LEU A 4 -7.66 7.95 2.73
C LEU A 4 -7.82 6.44 2.85
N TYR A 5 -8.45 5.83 1.87
CA TYR A 5 -8.65 4.38 1.83
C TYR A 5 -8.64 3.89 0.37
N ALA A 6 -8.46 2.60 0.18
CA ALA A 6 -8.61 1.96 -1.12
C ALA A 6 -9.96 1.24 -1.16
N GLU A 7 -10.67 1.37 -2.28
CA GLU A 7 -11.94 0.70 -2.54
C GLU A 7 -11.84 -0.07 -3.86
N GLY A 8 -12.36 -1.28 -3.89
CA GLY A 8 -12.41 -2.14 -5.06
C GLY A 8 -13.66 -2.99 -5.04
N ASP A 9 -13.99 -3.62 -6.17
CA ASP A 9 -15.25 -4.36 -6.34
C ASP A 9 -15.36 -5.57 -5.42
N TYR A 10 -14.25 -6.20 -5.05
CA TYR A 10 -14.24 -7.42 -4.24
C TYR A 10 -12.85 -7.75 -3.69
N GLY A 11 -12.82 -8.67 -2.73
CA GLY A 11 -11.63 -9.41 -2.32
C GLY A 11 -10.76 -8.71 -1.27
N GLN A 12 -9.60 -9.33 -1.06
CA GLN A 12 -8.51 -8.84 -0.22
C GLN A 12 -7.27 -8.62 -1.11
N PHE A 13 -6.23 -8.01 -0.55
CA PHE A 13 -5.02 -7.68 -1.29
C PHE A 13 -5.30 -6.84 -2.55
N HIS A 14 -5.91 -5.70 -2.34
CA HIS A 14 -6.36 -4.77 -3.38
C HIS A 14 -5.32 -4.48 -4.46
N ILE A 15 -4.03 -4.60 -4.15
CA ILE A 15 -2.94 -4.38 -5.11
C ILE A 15 -2.97 -5.32 -6.34
N TRP A 16 -3.76 -6.40 -6.28
CA TRP A 16 -3.95 -7.34 -7.38
C TRP A 16 -5.24 -7.11 -8.18
N HIS A 17 -6.09 -6.18 -7.75
CA HIS A 17 -7.40 -5.91 -8.35
C HIS A 17 -7.38 -4.58 -9.11
N LYS A 18 -7.58 -4.62 -10.42
CA LYS A 18 -7.60 -3.43 -11.28
C LYS A 18 -8.67 -2.41 -10.90
N SER A 19 -9.75 -2.86 -10.27
CA SER A 19 -10.85 -2.01 -9.79
C SER A 19 -10.53 -1.27 -8.50
N SER A 20 -9.33 -1.47 -7.93
CA SER A 20 -8.98 -0.80 -6.68
C SER A 20 -8.47 0.60 -6.93
N ASP A 21 -9.19 1.57 -6.40
CA ASP A 21 -8.93 3.00 -6.49
C ASP A 21 -8.75 3.64 -5.12
N LEU A 22 -8.09 4.79 -5.10
CA LEU A 22 -7.95 5.62 -3.90
C LEU A 22 -9.18 6.50 -3.72
N TRP A 23 -9.72 6.47 -2.51
CA TRP A 23 -10.87 7.26 -2.09
C TRP A 23 -10.56 8.04 -0.83
N VAL A 24 -11.28 9.14 -0.64
CA VAL A 24 -11.16 9.98 0.55
C VAL A 24 -12.53 10.17 1.20
N LYS A 25 -12.56 10.01 2.52
CA LYS A 25 -13.65 10.47 3.39
C LYS A 25 -13.27 11.83 3.99
N ASP A 26 -14.03 12.87 3.69
CA ASP A 26 -13.96 14.15 4.41
C ASP A 26 -14.84 14.08 5.65
N LEU A 27 -14.22 14.00 6.81
CA LEU A 27 -14.90 13.89 8.11
C LEU A 27 -15.65 15.19 8.49
N GLN A 28 -15.29 16.31 7.91
CA GLN A 28 -15.94 17.59 8.21
C GLN A 28 -17.28 17.74 7.48
N ASN A 29 -17.32 17.29 6.22
CA ASN A 29 -18.49 17.40 5.36
C ASN A 29 -19.28 16.09 5.25
N ASP A 30 -18.80 15.04 5.86
CA ASP A 30 -19.36 13.68 5.82
C ASP A 30 -19.52 13.12 4.40
N THR A 31 -18.61 13.46 3.49
CA THR A 31 -18.64 13.05 2.08
C THR A 31 -17.50 12.09 1.74
N CYS A 32 -17.78 11.15 0.83
CA CYS A 32 -16.77 10.26 0.24
C CYS A 32 -16.64 10.57 -1.25
N TYR A 33 -15.41 10.50 -1.78
CA TYR A 33 -15.15 10.70 -3.21
C TYR A 33 -13.87 10.03 -3.65
N ALA A 34 -13.85 9.59 -4.91
CA ALA A 34 -12.67 9.03 -5.53
C ALA A 34 -11.63 10.11 -5.87
N LEU A 35 -10.35 9.78 -5.78
CA LEU A 35 -9.27 10.67 -6.19
C LEU A 35 -9.00 10.54 -7.70
N THR A 36 -9.99 10.90 -8.52
CA THR A 36 -10.00 10.67 -9.98
C THR A 36 -8.77 11.18 -10.72
N ASP A 37 -8.19 12.31 -10.29
CA ASP A 37 -6.98 12.86 -10.93
C ASP A 37 -5.71 12.09 -10.54
N ALA A 38 -5.72 11.35 -9.43
CA ALA A 38 -4.62 10.53 -8.95
C ALA A 38 -4.76 9.07 -9.39
N ASN A 39 -5.98 8.56 -9.47
CA ASN A 39 -6.30 7.20 -9.89
C ASN A 39 -6.00 6.95 -11.37
N SER A 40 -5.96 5.69 -11.76
CA SER A 40 -5.66 5.22 -13.12
C SER A 40 -6.62 4.11 -13.56
N ASN A 41 -6.37 3.54 -14.75
CA ASN A 41 -7.11 2.38 -15.24
C ASN A 41 -6.56 1.03 -14.72
N ASP A 42 -5.59 1.05 -13.83
CA ASP A 42 -5.06 -0.12 -13.13
C ASP A 42 -5.09 0.16 -11.63
N VAL A 43 -4.72 -0.83 -10.82
CA VAL A 43 -4.78 -0.74 -9.37
C VAL A 43 -4.03 0.48 -8.81
N ASP A 44 -4.67 1.17 -7.88
CA ASP A 44 -4.11 2.21 -7.04
C ASP A 44 -4.40 1.89 -5.57
N SER A 45 -3.36 1.48 -4.82
CA SER A 45 -3.52 0.99 -3.45
C SER A 45 -2.25 1.18 -2.63
N TYR A 46 -2.21 0.62 -1.41
CA TYR A 46 -1.05 0.68 -0.51
C TYR A 46 -0.52 2.11 -0.33
N HIS A 47 -1.34 2.94 0.23
CA HIS A 47 -1.14 4.38 0.33
C HIS A 47 -0.68 4.83 1.72
N THR A 48 0.08 5.92 1.77
CA THR A 48 0.46 6.62 3.00
C THR A 48 0.45 8.13 2.80
N TRP A 49 0.17 8.85 3.88
CA TRP A 49 0.27 10.31 3.92
C TRP A 49 1.68 10.77 4.28
N SER A 50 2.11 11.88 3.70
CA SER A 50 3.21 12.64 4.26
C SER A 50 2.82 13.27 5.60
N SER A 51 3.82 13.53 6.45
CA SER A 51 3.60 14.10 7.79
C SER A 51 2.90 15.46 7.80
N ASN A 52 2.99 16.22 6.70
CA ASN A 52 2.29 17.51 6.55
C ASN A 52 0.90 17.37 5.91
N GLY A 53 0.46 16.15 5.58
CA GLY A 53 -0.84 15.87 4.96
C GLY A 53 -1.03 16.50 3.58
N ARG A 54 0.07 16.74 2.83
CA ARG A 54 0.03 17.36 1.49
C ARG A 54 0.42 16.43 0.37
N TRP A 55 1.04 15.32 0.69
CA TRP A 55 1.46 14.35 -0.29
C TRP A 55 0.91 12.97 0.07
N ILE A 56 0.51 12.25 -0.94
CA ILE A 56 0.10 10.85 -0.86
C ILE A 56 1.09 10.06 -1.68
N VAL A 57 1.72 9.05 -1.10
CA VAL A 57 2.49 8.05 -1.84
C VAL A 57 1.72 6.74 -1.84
N PHE A 58 1.72 6.04 -2.95
CA PHE A 58 0.97 4.80 -3.12
C PHE A 58 1.60 3.91 -4.18
N SER A 59 1.24 2.64 -4.19
CA SER A 59 1.68 1.65 -5.18
C SER A 59 0.64 1.45 -6.26
N THR A 60 1.10 1.38 -7.51
CA THR A 60 0.23 1.18 -8.68
C THR A 60 0.94 0.37 -9.75
N ARG A 61 0.19 -0.38 -10.57
CA ARG A 61 0.71 -1.13 -11.73
C ARG A 61 0.47 -0.42 -13.06
N ARG A 62 0.05 0.85 -13.04
CA ARG A 62 -0.34 1.63 -14.22
C ARG A 62 0.72 1.75 -15.32
N MET A 63 2.00 1.46 -15.02
CA MET A 63 3.07 1.56 -16.02
C MET A 63 3.08 0.36 -16.98
N ASP A 64 2.93 -0.86 -16.47
CA ASP A 64 3.10 -2.09 -17.26
C ASP A 64 2.05 -3.17 -16.95
N GLY A 65 1.16 -2.95 -15.98
CA GLY A 65 0.15 -3.90 -15.54
C GLY A 65 0.68 -5.09 -14.73
N ASN A 66 1.99 -5.17 -14.49
CA ASN A 66 2.64 -6.32 -13.85
C ASN A 66 3.30 -5.96 -12.53
N TYR A 67 4.14 -4.92 -12.54
CA TYR A 67 4.94 -4.57 -11.38
C TYR A 67 4.41 -3.30 -10.72
N THR A 68 4.33 -3.32 -9.40
CA THR A 68 3.98 -2.12 -8.63
C THR A 68 5.13 -1.12 -8.62
N ARG A 69 4.77 0.15 -8.84
CA ARG A 69 5.69 1.29 -8.77
C ARG A 69 5.17 2.32 -7.79
N PRO A 70 6.06 3.02 -7.07
CA PRO A 70 5.64 4.09 -6.18
C PRO A 70 5.27 5.34 -6.99
N PHE A 71 4.06 5.80 -6.78
CA PHE A 71 3.56 7.06 -7.33
C PHE A 71 3.29 8.04 -6.20
N ILE A 72 3.40 9.31 -6.49
CA ILE A 72 3.14 10.37 -5.55
C ILE A 72 2.19 11.40 -6.15
N ALA A 73 1.23 11.86 -5.35
CA ALA A 73 0.27 12.88 -5.72
C ALA A 73 0.24 14.00 -4.68
N TYR A 74 0.11 15.23 -5.15
CA TYR A 74 -0.14 16.36 -4.26
C TYR A 74 -1.62 16.41 -3.88
N PHE A 75 -1.89 16.65 -2.59
CA PHE A 75 -3.23 16.81 -2.04
C PHE A 75 -3.38 18.22 -1.48
N ASP A 76 -4.27 19.01 -2.05
CA ASP A 76 -4.42 20.41 -1.69
C ASP A 76 -5.28 20.64 -0.44
N LYS A 77 -5.37 21.93 -0.03
CA LYS A 77 -6.16 22.33 1.16
C LYS A 77 -7.66 22.19 0.96
N GLN A 78 -8.11 22.14 -0.28
CA GLN A 78 -9.50 22.00 -0.67
C GLN A 78 -9.95 20.55 -0.64
N GLY A 79 -9.00 19.59 -0.50
CA GLY A 79 -9.29 18.16 -0.47
C GLY A 79 -9.18 17.50 -1.83
N LYS A 80 -8.54 18.15 -2.80
CA LYS A 80 -8.35 17.60 -4.13
C LYS A 80 -6.95 17.00 -4.28
N ALA A 81 -6.87 15.76 -4.77
CA ALA A 81 -5.62 15.21 -5.26
C ALA A 81 -5.35 15.70 -6.69
N HIS A 82 -4.11 15.95 -7.00
CA HIS A 82 -3.64 16.31 -8.33
C HIS A 82 -3.05 15.09 -9.03
N LYS A 83 -2.77 15.23 -10.34
CA LYS A 83 -2.22 14.15 -11.15
C LYS A 83 -1.00 13.52 -10.50
N ALA A 84 -1.06 12.20 -10.31
CA ALA A 84 0.05 11.44 -9.77
C ALA A 84 1.17 11.25 -10.80
N PHE A 85 2.40 11.17 -10.30
CA PHE A 85 3.57 10.86 -11.12
C PHE A 85 4.44 9.81 -10.43
N CYS A 86 5.17 9.04 -11.21
CA CYS A 86 6.09 8.05 -10.67
C CYS A 86 7.17 8.74 -9.83
N LEU A 87 7.44 8.21 -8.64
CA LEU A 87 8.47 8.76 -7.76
C LEU A 87 9.83 8.74 -8.50
N PRO A 88 10.46 9.92 -8.71
CA PRO A 88 11.70 9.99 -9.46
C PRO A 88 12.82 9.20 -8.79
N GLN A 89 13.62 8.54 -9.61
CA GLN A 89 14.83 7.84 -9.20
C GLN A 89 16.06 8.56 -9.80
N GLN A 90 17.22 8.32 -9.22
CA GLN A 90 18.48 8.87 -9.74
C GLN A 90 18.72 8.44 -11.19
N ASP A 91 18.42 7.19 -11.50
CA ASP A 91 18.37 6.67 -12.86
C ASP A 91 16.91 6.73 -13.36
N PRO A 92 16.60 7.52 -14.41
CA PRO A 92 15.24 7.63 -14.94
C PRO A 92 14.66 6.32 -15.46
N GLU A 93 15.51 5.39 -15.91
CA GLU A 93 15.08 4.09 -16.41
C GLU A 93 14.90 3.03 -15.32
N HIS A 94 15.33 3.32 -14.08
CA HIS A 94 15.28 2.37 -12.98
C HIS A 94 13.91 1.70 -12.83
N ASN A 95 12.84 2.47 -12.79
CA ASN A 95 11.50 1.94 -12.62
C ASN A 95 10.98 1.15 -13.84
N ILE A 96 11.54 1.40 -15.03
CA ILE A 96 11.19 0.69 -16.26
C ILE A 96 11.90 -0.67 -16.29
N MET A 97 13.19 -0.69 -15.94
CA MET A 97 14.02 -1.88 -16.03
C MET A 97 13.89 -2.81 -14.82
N LEU A 98 13.35 -2.33 -13.71
CA LEU A 98 13.27 -3.11 -12.48
C LEU A 98 12.20 -4.22 -12.58
N MET A 99 12.63 -5.46 -12.61
CA MET A 99 11.76 -6.66 -12.58
C MET A 99 11.36 -7.07 -11.16
N LYS A 100 10.99 -6.10 -10.33
CA LYS A 100 10.53 -6.29 -8.95
C LYS A 100 9.37 -5.33 -8.67
N SER A 101 8.47 -5.75 -7.80
CA SER A 101 7.40 -4.89 -7.28
C SER A 101 7.84 -4.20 -6.01
N TYR A 102 7.49 -2.92 -5.88
CA TYR A 102 7.49 -2.26 -4.58
C TYR A 102 6.27 -2.71 -3.77
N ASN A 103 6.42 -2.75 -2.45
CA ASN A 103 5.33 -3.06 -1.54
C ASN A 103 4.67 -1.75 -1.06
N VAL A 104 4.35 -1.64 0.21
CA VAL A 104 3.76 -0.42 0.79
C VAL A 104 4.82 0.68 0.87
N PRO A 105 4.70 1.78 0.11
CA PRO A 105 5.63 2.89 0.24
C PRO A 105 5.28 3.73 1.47
N GLU A 106 6.30 4.20 2.17
CA GLU A 106 6.15 5.09 3.32
C GLU A 106 7.04 6.32 3.22
N LEU A 107 6.50 7.46 3.61
CA LEU A 107 7.24 8.71 3.72
C LEU A 107 7.72 8.89 5.16
N THR A 108 9.03 8.94 5.37
CA THR A 108 9.65 9.15 6.68
C THR A 108 10.13 10.58 6.86
N LYS A 109 10.17 11.09 8.10
CA LYS A 109 10.71 12.42 8.40
C LYS A 109 12.22 12.48 8.37
N ASN A 110 12.87 11.37 8.70
CA ASN A 110 14.32 11.25 8.77
C ASN A 110 14.80 10.06 7.95
N ALA A 111 16.07 10.06 7.59
CA ALA A 111 16.69 8.91 6.94
C ALA A 111 16.59 7.68 7.85
N VAL A 112 16.41 6.52 7.22
CA VAL A 112 16.43 5.23 7.92
C VAL A 112 17.85 5.01 8.44
N GLN A 113 17.98 4.81 9.76
CA GLN A 113 19.28 4.66 10.45
C GLN A 113 19.81 3.22 10.42
N VAL A 114 19.01 2.28 9.94
CA VAL A 114 19.37 0.86 9.89
C VAL A 114 19.95 0.53 8.52
N SER A 115 21.12 -0.12 8.48
CA SER A 115 21.73 -0.53 7.22
C SER A 115 20.99 -1.74 6.63
N GLU A 116 21.06 -1.90 5.30
CA GLU A 116 20.53 -3.08 4.61
C GLU A 116 21.12 -4.39 5.17
N GLN A 117 22.41 -4.38 5.50
CA GLN A 117 23.08 -5.53 6.08
C GLN A 117 22.51 -5.90 7.44
N THR A 118 22.24 -4.92 8.30
CA THR A 118 21.61 -5.17 9.61
C THR A 118 20.21 -5.78 9.47
N LEU A 119 19.40 -5.26 8.54
CA LEU A 119 18.07 -5.82 8.27
C LEU A 119 18.17 -7.25 7.75
N ARG A 120 19.09 -7.50 6.82
CA ARG A 120 19.35 -8.84 6.29
C ARG A 120 19.77 -9.82 7.38
N ASP A 121 20.70 -9.42 8.25
CA ASP A 121 21.21 -10.26 9.33
C ASP A 121 20.09 -10.61 10.32
N ILE A 122 19.22 -9.68 10.66
CA ILE A 122 18.04 -9.93 11.52
C ILE A 122 17.07 -10.92 10.86
N ILE A 123 16.80 -10.78 9.56
CA ILE A 123 15.87 -11.67 8.85
C ILE A 123 16.40 -13.10 8.75
N TYR A 124 17.70 -13.26 8.56
CA TYR A 124 18.31 -14.58 8.39
C TYR A 124 18.81 -15.22 9.70
N HIS A 125 18.88 -14.47 10.80
CA HIS A 125 19.15 -15.05 12.11
C HIS A 125 17.88 -15.68 12.67
N THR A 126 18.00 -16.95 13.06
CA THR A 126 16.87 -17.77 13.52
C THR A 126 16.57 -17.65 15.01
N ASP A 127 17.29 -16.80 15.72
CA ASP A 127 17.11 -16.59 17.17
C ASP A 127 15.98 -15.57 17.42
N GLY A 128 14.79 -15.89 16.93
CA GLY A 128 13.58 -15.12 17.24
C GLY A 128 13.00 -15.49 18.59
N ASP A 129 12.41 -14.53 19.26
CA ASP A 129 11.66 -14.78 20.50
C ASP A 129 10.50 -15.74 20.23
N THR A 130 10.35 -16.78 21.05
CA THR A 130 9.21 -17.68 20.95
C THR A 130 7.94 -16.94 21.38
N ALA A 131 6.99 -16.78 20.47
CA ALA A 131 5.72 -16.21 20.80
C ALA A 131 4.93 -17.11 21.76
N THR A 132 4.54 -16.58 22.92
CA THR A 132 3.66 -17.27 23.85
C THR A 132 2.25 -16.79 23.67
N TYR A 133 1.30 -17.67 23.40
CA TYR A 133 -0.11 -17.32 23.34
C TYR A 133 -0.61 -16.95 24.74
N VAL A 134 -1.09 -15.72 24.88
CA VAL A 134 -1.67 -15.20 26.12
C VAL A 134 -3.15 -14.98 25.89
N GLY A 135 -3.96 -15.99 26.21
CA GLY A 135 -5.42 -15.92 26.10
C GLY A 135 -6.06 -17.30 26.10
N GLU A 136 -7.38 -17.36 26.30
CA GLU A 136 -8.16 -18.58 26.12
C GLU A 136 -8.18 -18.96 24.64
N PRO A 137 -7.93 -20.24 24.27
CA PRO A 137 -8.12 -20.69 22.90
C PRO A 137 -9.58 -20.43 22.49
N ARG A 138 -9.78 -19.74 21.37
CA ARG A 138 -11.13 -19.60 20.82
C ARG A 138 -11.66 -20.99 20.48
N THR A 139 -12.63 -21.45 21.24
CA THR A 139 -13.31 -22.75 21.03
C THR A 139 -14.38 -22.69 19.93
N ASP A 140 -14.67 -21.50 19.40
CA ASP A 140 -15.53 -21.25 18.25
C ASP A 140 -14.80 -21.38 16.89
N ALA A 141 -13.69 -22.12 16.91
CA ALA A 141 -12.98 -22.48 15.71
C ALA A 141 -13.85 -23.31 14.77
N ILE A 142 -14.34 -22.65 13.75
CA ILE A 142 -14.61 -23.16 12.40
C ILE A 142 -14.85 -24.68 12.33
N THR A 143 -16.01 -25.11 12.76
CA THR A 143 -16.59 -26.38 12.31
C THR A 143 -17.05 -26.15 10.87
N GLY A 144 -16.24 -26.55 9.88
CA GLY A 144 -16.72 -26.58 8.49
C GLY A 144 -15.74 -26.29 7.36
N ALA A 145 -14.44 -26.28 7.55
CA ALA A 145 -13.50 -26.31 6.42
C ALA A 145 -13.07 -27.74 6.10
N THR A 146 -13.90 -28.46 5.35
CA THR A 146 -13.45 -29.68 4.67
C THR A 146 -12.50 -29.26 3.55
N MET A 147 -11.19 -29.48 3.74
CA MET A 147 -10.24 -29.37 2.63
C MET A 147 -10.62 -30.41 1.57
N ARG A 148 -11.14 -29.98 0.44
CA ARG A 148 -11.16 -30.80 -0.77
C ARG A 148 -9.72 -30.87 -1.29
N THR A 149 -9.07 -31.99 -1.08
CA THR A 149 -7.91 -32.40 -1.85
C THR A 149 -8.41 -32.84 -3.23
N GLU A 150 -8.28 -31.98 -4.21
CA GLU A 150 -8.38 -32.40 -5.60
C GLU A 150 -7.03 -32.98 -6.05
N ARG A 151 -7.11 -34.20 -6.58
CA ARG A 151 -5.99 -34.94 -7.20
C ARG A 151 -5.74 -34.43 -8.62
#